data_ce6fe47840d6163b13766c7b717cf505
#
_entry.id   ce6fe47840d6163b13766c7b717cf505
#
_cell.length_a   1.000
_cell.length_b   1.000
_cell.length_c   1.000
_cell.angle_alpha   90.00
_cell.angle_beta   90.00
_cell.angle_gamma   90.00
#
_symmetry.space_group_name_H-M   'P 1'
#
loop_
_entity.id
_entity.type
_entity.pdbx_description
1 polymer ?
#
loop_
_entity_poly.entity_id
_entity_poly.type
_entity_poly.pdbx_seq_one_letter_code
_entity_poly.pdbx_strand_id
1 'polypeptide(L)'
;MKIIITLLAISAIVYSGCQQSRLVPQPLNFTENPVDVPNPDRGFYRPQTFVLPVESDTVPRLTNLSTTIAGTDVWVDARIVYMAFDLKNFSSNAPLNGLPLGEWSPEGARPPEYGKTQPLTPAALDYVRAALQNLRDSEAVAIVKFSYDGRGYTYNNRGGYDLPLHDCEPGAPQGRVWYETGVEEESDLCGIPGHEEKNWVQYHMWQLGHVFSEFEDVIMVVKGGLFGPWGEMHSSSYARTAEGYHWLLNALLGYVPESRSILVHAGGVMAWHNVEYGTNYSFTNLMPAPAPGTPAQRFGMRNDSYSKGGEGYTDGGSLSEGFRLIGGDYDRNAALTWIRNQNNFYGGETVRSGNEPENMYPRFPNVPYEAAYARTTHLNTSYSSAAYVNWADFIYTEENITAPFTPPHDGVTRTAIFDPVYDGKNGMEYMRDRMGFRLVLREAMASESVNQTGTLRFEGKIQNVGFGLIVNKKNVSVLLKPKSGSSHFAALTDIDARDWRPDLDSRATNTSAWRDVRFSIDMGAFGDVPPGEYDIYLKINDPKETSATKRSIRFANYDIWNADLGANRIGSVKVTS
;
A
#
# COMPACT_ATOMS: atom_id res chain seq x y z
N MET A 1 -64.52 -12.73 -64.68
CA MET A 1 -64.45 -12.33 -63.28
C MET A 1 -63.71 -13.39 -62.51
N LYS A 2 -62.42 -13.21 -62.28
CA LYS A 2 -61.55 -14.18 -61.58
C LYS A 2 -61.33 -13.65 -60.16
N ILE A 3 -61.79 -14.44 -59.18
CA ILE A 3 -61.61 -14.16 -57.78
C ILE A 3 -60.27 -14.75 -57.36
N ILE A 4 -59.33 -13.89 -56.94
CA ILE A 4 -58.05 -14.29 -56.35
C ILE A 4 -58.25 -14.35 -54.84
N ILE A 5 -58.13 -15.54 -54.27
CA ILE A 5 -58.08 -15.76 -52.81
C ILE A 5 -56.63 -15.64 -52.37
N THR A 6 -56.31 -14.60 -51.63
CA THR A 6 -54.99 -14.44 -51.02
C THR A 6 -55.00 -15.08 -49.64
N LEU A 7 -54.28 -16.18 -49.45
CA LEU A 7 -54.00 -16.79 -48.12
C LEU A 7 -53.00 -15.94 -47.37
N LEU A 8 -53.41 -15.32 -46.26
CA LEU A 8 -52.54 -14.73 -45.29
C LEU A 8 -52.00 -15.83 -44.37
N ALA A 9 -50.71 -16.14 -44.54
CA ALA A 9 -49.97 -16.95 -43.58
C ALA A 9 -49.59 -16.09 -42.39
N ILE A 10 -50.23 -16.31 -41.25
CA ILE A 10 -49.82 -15.71 -39.95
C ILE A 10 -48.63 -16.50 -39.44
N SER A 11 -47.42 -15.98 -39.60
CA SER A 11 -46.22 -16.48 -38.92
C SER A 11 -46.30 -16.07 -37.43
N ALA A 12 -46.64 -17.01 -36.58
CA ALA A 12 -46.50 -16.86 -35.14
C ALA A 12 -44.98 -16.83 -34.82
N ILE A 13 -44.44 -15.64 -34.64
CA ILE A 13 -43.09 -15.49 -34.05
C ILE A 13 -43.24 -15.85 -32.56
N VAL A 14 -42.83 -17.05 -32.21
CA VAL A 14 -42.64 -17.43 -30.82
C VAL A 14 -41.46 -16.63 -30.29
N TYR A 15 -41.73 -15.48 -29.67
CA TYR A 15 -40.77 -14.82 -28.80
C TYR A 15 -40.56 -15.79 -27.61
N SER A 16 -39.50 -16.59 -27.65
CA SER A 16 -38.96 -17.18 -26.45
C SER A 16 -38.34 -16.05 -25.62
N GLY A 17 -39.20 -15.35 -24.88
CA GLY A 17 -38.76 -14.36 -23.92
C GLY A 17 -37.82 -15.06 -22.93
N CYS A 18 -36.55 -14.73 -23.00
CA CYS A 18 -35.62 -15.04 -21.94
C CYS A 18 -36.17 -14.38 -20.68
N GLN A 19 -36.92 -15.15 -19.85
CA GLN A 19 -37.42 -14.63 -18.57
C GLN A 19 -36.17 -14.31 -17.73
N GLN A 20 -35.82 -13.01 -17.69
CA GLN A 20 -34.79 -12.57 -16.75
C GLN A 20 -35.21 -12.97 -15.36
N SER A 21 -34.36 -13.73 -14.66
CA SER A 21 -34.63 -14.15 -13.29
C SER A 21 -34.90 -12.92 -12.40
N ARG A 22 -35.95 -12.99 -11.61
CA ARG A 22 -36.35 -11.95 -10.65
C ARG A 22 -35.23 -11.77 -9.63
N LEU A 23 -34.79 -10.52 -9.40
CA LEU A 23 -33.90 -10.17 -8.30
C LEU A 23 -34.71 -10.06 -7.00
N VAL A 24 -34.22 -10.68 -5.94
CA VAL A 24 -34.83 -10.64 -4.62
C VAL A 24 -33.82 -10.15 -3.57
N PRO A 25 -34.26 -9.34 -2.58
CA PRO A 25 -33.41 -8.92 -1.47
C PRO A 25 -32.87 -10.15 -0.73
N GLN A 26 -31.59 -10.06 -0.32
CA GLN A 26 -30.92 -11.12 0.39
C GLN A 26 -30.97 -10.88 1.91
N PRO A 27 -31.30 -11.93 2.71
CA PRO A 27 -31.42 -11.81 4.17
C PRO A 27 -30.03 -11.84 4.83
N LEU A 28 -29.27 -10.75 4.73
CA LEU A 28 -27.94 -10.59 5.32
C LEU A 28 -27.94 -9.48 6.37
N ASN A 29 -26.96 -9.52 7.26
CA ASN A 29 -26.70 -8.42 8.17
C ASN A 29 -25.82 -7.37 7.48
N PHE A 30 -26.40 -6.21 7.16
CA PHE A 30 -25.72 -5.11 6.50
C PHE A 30 -25.05 -4.13 7.48
N THR A 31 -25.08 -4.41 8.78
CA THR A 31 -24.47 -3.59 9.81
C THR A 31 -22.96 -3.80 9.84
N GLU A 32 -22.22 -2.71 10.05
CA GLU A 32 -20.79 -2.77 10.30
C GLU A 32 -20.51 -3.35 11.69
N ASN A 33 -19.53 -4.25 11.77
CA ASN A 33 -18.99 -4.80 13.00
C ASN A 33 -17.73 -4.00 13.39
N PRO A 34 -17.73 -3.19 14.47
CA PRO A 34 -16.60 -2.34 14.86
C PRO A 34 -15.50 -3.13 15.61
N VAL A 35 -14.91 -4.08 14.91
CA VAL A 35 -13.78 -4.88 15.37
C VAL A 35 -12.63 -4.79 14.38
N ASP A 36 -11.44 -5.18 14.79
CA ASP A 36 -10.33 -5.34 13.85
C ASP A 36 -10.70 -6.36 12.76
N VAL A 37 -10.58 -5.93 11.51
CA VAL A 37 -10.77 -6.78 10.33
C VAL A 37 -9.44 -6.89 9.60
N PRO A 38 -8.68 -7.95 9.87
CA PRO A 38 -7.36 -8.11 9.27
C PRO A 38 -7.50 -8.36 7.76
N ASN A 39 -6.99 -7.42 6.97
CA ASN A 39 -6.95 -7.48 5.52
C ASN A 39 -5.54 -7.17 5.02
N PRO A 40 -5.11 -7.73 3.87
CA PRO A 40 -3.89 -7.31 3.21
C PRO A 40 -3.99 -5.85 2.75
N ASP A 41 -2.85 -5.24 2.47
CA ASP A 41 -2.72 -3.90 1.88
C ASP A 41 -3.30 -2.74 2.72
N ARG A 42 -3.61 -2.95 4.02
CA ARG A 42 -4.18 -1.93 4.90
C ARG A 42 -3.83 -2.12 6.38
N GLY A 43 -3.86 -1.03 7.14
CA GLY A 43 -3.84 -1.09 8.60
C GLY A 43 -2.47 -0.83 9.21
N PHE A 44 -2.30 -1.24 10.46
CA PHE A 44 -1.02 -1.08 11.15
C PHE A 44 -0.05 -2.19 10.74
N TYR A 45 1.21 -1.80 10.46
CA TYR A 45 2.24 -2.74 10.05
C TYR A 45 3.24 -3.02 11.16
N ARG A 46 3.78 -4.24 11.15
CA ARG A 46 4.87 -4.66 12.02
C ARG A 46 6.22 -4.47 11.33
N PRO A 47 7.16 -3.70 11.91
CA PRO A 47 8.49 -3.56 11.33
C PRO A 47 9.37 -4.77 11.64
N GLN A 48 10.21 -5.15 10.67
CA GLN A 48 11.25 -6.15 10.81
C GLN A 48 12.46 -5.76 9.96
N THR A 49 13.66 -5.82 10.57
CA THR A 49 14.91 -5.51 9.90
C THR A 49 15.70 -6.78 9.67
N PHE A 50 16.28 -6.89 8.47
CA PHE A 50 17.14 -7.96 8.03
C PHE A 50 18.47 -7.38 7.58
N VAL A 51 19.59 -7.97 8.00
CA VAL A 51 20.92 -7.66 7.45
C VAL A 51 21.22 -8.73 6.42
N LEU A 52 21.44 -8.36 5.17
CA LEU A 52 21.74 -9.33 4.14
C LEU A 52 23.11 -9.97 4.37
N PRO A 53 23.19 -11.30 4.47
CA PRO A 53 24.43 -12.00 4.65
C PRO A 53 25.21 -12.11 3.34
N VAL A 54 26.54 -12.16 3.41
CA VAL A 54 27.41 -12.46 2.23
C VAL A 54 27.37 -13.96 1.92
N GLU A 55 27.32 -14.79 2.96
CA GLU A 55 27.22 -16.25 2.91
C GLU A 55 25.83 -16.70 3.36
N SER A 56 25.54 -17.99 3.21
CA SER A 56 24.25 -18.54 3.62
C SER A 56 23.99 -18.38 5.12
N ASP A 57 22.82 -17.87 5.46
CA ASP A 57 22.38 -17.68 6.84
C ASP A 57 20.88 -18.02 6.98
N THR A 58 20.45 -18.23 8.21
CA THR A 58 19.07 -18.61 8.52
C THR A 58 18.19 -17.36 8.62
N VAL A 59 17.11 -17.33 7.83
CA VAL A 59 16.11 -16.27 7.91
C VAL A 59 15.23 -16.44 9.14
N PRO A 60 15.08 -15.42 9.99
CA PRO A 60 14.15 -15.44 11.09
C PRO A 60 12.71 -15.69 10.62
N ARG A 61 12.03 -16.67 11.22
CA ARG A 61 10.62 -16.93 10.92
C ARG A 61 9.73 -15.81 11.45
N LEU A 62 8.72 -15.47 10.68
CA LEU A 62 7.61 -14.59 11.09
C LEU A 62 6.60 -15.43 11.88
N THR A 63 6.79 -15.53 13.20
CA THR A 63 6.02 -16.48 14.02
C THR A 63 4.72 -15.91 14.58
N ASN A 64 4.61 -14.59 14.71
CA ASN A 64 3.40 -13.93 15.20
C ASN A 64 3.21 -12.57 14.56
N LEU A 65 2.10 -12.40 13.87
CA LEU A 65 1.72 -11.12 13.23
C LEU A 65 0.90 -10.24 14.17
N SER A 66 0.21 -10.83 15.15
CA SER A 66 -0.57 -10.07 16.12
C SER A 66 0.33 -9.39 17.15
N THR A 67 0.04 -8.14 17.44
CA THR A 67 0.82 -7.33 18.40
C THR A 67 -0.08 -6.26 19.01
N THR A 68 0.37 -5.66 20.13
CA THR A 68 -0.22 -4.42 20.63
C THR A 68 0.42 -3.22 19.95
N ILE A 69 -0.35 -2.16 19.76
CA ILE A 69 0.18 -0.87 19.32
C ILE A 69 0.95 -0.24 20.48
N ALA A 70 2.17 0.22 20.22
CA ALA A 70 3.11 0.66 21.25
C ALA A 70 2.51 1.67 22.25
N GLY A 71 2.64 1.36 23.52
CA GLY A 71 2.13 2.19 24.62
C GLY A 71 0.63 2.07 24.88
N THR A 72 -0.08 1.20 24.18
CA THR A 72 -1.53 0.99 24.35
C THR A 72 -1.87 -0.48 24.57
N ASP A 73 -3.10 -0.75 25.00
CA ASP A 73 -3.66 -2.11 25.12
C ASP A 73 -4.41 -2.55 23.84
N VAL A 74 -4.34 -1.74 22.79
CA VAL A 74 -5.07 -2.01 21.54
C VAL A 74 -4.33 -3.03 20.70
N TRP A 75 -4.95 -4.19 20.53
CA TRP A 75 -4.45 -5.27 19.68
C TRP A 75 -4.74 -5.02 18.22
N VAL A 76 -3.80 -5.46 17.39
CA VAL A 76 -3.92 -5.51 15.93
C VAL A 76 -3.43 -6.84 15.42
N ASP A 77 -4.16 -7.43 14.49
CA ASP A 77 -3.70 -8.54 13.67
C ASP A 77 -3.06 -7.96 12.40
N ALA A 78 -1.76 -7.67 12.46
CA ALA A 78 -1.04 -6.99 11.39
C ALA A 78 -0.96 -7.88 10.14
N ARG A 79 -1.54 -7.43 9.05
CA ARG A 79 -1.44 -8.09 7.74
C ARG A 79 -0.43 -7.44 6.82
N ILE A 80 0.35 -6.52 7.33
CA ILE A 80 1.48 -5.91 6.66
C ILE A 80 2.72 -6.08 7.52
N VAL A 81 3.80 -6.54 6.91
CA VAL A 81 5.15 -6.54 7.50
C VAL A 81 6.02 -5.57 6.73
N TYR A 82 6.58 -4.60 7.44
CA TYR A 82 7.61 -3.73 6.87
C TYR A 82 8.95 -4.43 6.95
N MET A 83 9.45 -4.89 5.80
CA MET A 83 10.69 -5.65 5.66
C MET A 83 11.81 -4.70 5.21
N ALA A 84 12.62 -4.25 6.16
CA ALA A 84 13.78 -3.41 5.90
C ALA A 84 15.03 -4.28 5.75
N PHE A 85 15.57 -4.35 4.55
CA PHE A 85 16.79 -5.08 4.22
C PHE A 85 17.99 -4.12 4.20
N ASP A 86 18.96 -4.38 5.08
CA ASP A 86 20.21 -3.63 5.18
C ASP A 86 21.26 -4.26 4.26
N LEU A 87 21.67 -3.53 3.25
CA LEU A 87 22.66 -3.91 2.23
C LEU A 87 24.10 -3.53 2.63
N LYS A 88 24.36 -3.19 3.89
CA LYS A 88 25.68 -2.70 4.33
C LYS A 88 26.83 -3.62 3.93
N ASN A 89 26.63 -4.94 3.95
CA ASN A 89 27.66 -5.92 3.61
C ASN A 89 28.02 -5.95 2.11
N PHE A 90 27.21 -5.27 1.29
CA PHE A 90 27.40 -5.15 -0.16
C PHE A 90 27.74 -3.72 -0.59
N SER A 91 28.18 -2.90 0.35
CA SER A 91 28.61 -1.54 0.11
C SER A 91 29.94 -1.26 0.79
N SER A 92 30.57 -0.19 0.38
CA SER A 92 31.78 0.32 1.00
C SER A 92 31.58 0.81 2.44
N ASN A 93 30.33 0.87 2.93
CA ASN A 93 30.01 1.18 4.33
C ASN A 93 30.19 -0.03 5.25
N ALA A 94 30.37 -1.25 4.73
CA ALA A 94 30.55 -2.44 5.55
C ALA A 94 31.91 -2.42 6.27
N PRO A 95 31.95 -2.60 7.60
CA PRO A 95 33.20 -2.83 8.28
C PRO A 95 33.74 -4.23 7.96
N LEU A 96 35.04 -4.36 7.82
CA LEU A 96 35.71 -5.64 7.76
C LEU A 96 35.95 -6.16 9.20
N ASN A 97 35.78 -7.47 9.41
CA ASN A 97 36.21 -8.19 10.62
C ASN A 97 35.69 -7.65 11.97
N GLY A 98 34.45 -7.19 12.01
CA GLY A 98 33.80 -6.80 13.28
C GLY A 98 34.25 -5.45 13.85
N LEU A 99 34.93 -4.64 13.08
CA LEU A 99 35.23 -3.26 13.48
C LEU A 99 33.94 -2.45 13.68
N PRO A 100 33.94 -1.49 14.62
CA PRO A 100 32.77 -0.64 14.83
C PRO A 100 32.50 0.19 13.58
N LEU A 101 31.23 0.22 13.18
CA LEU A 101 30.76 1.08 12.10
C LEU A 101 30.98 2.54 12.51
N GLY A 102 31.57 3.35 11.63
CA GLY A 102 31.43 4.78 11.71
C GLY A 102 32.61 5.63 12.18
N GLU A 103 33.79 5.09 12.40
CA GLU A 103 34.98 5.91 12.61
C GLU A 103 35.64 6.27 11.27
N TRP A 104 35.09 7.28 10.63
CA TRP A 104 35.69 7.90 9.45
C TRP A 104 36.59 9.07 9.87
N SER A 105 37.71 9.25 9.18
CA SER A 105 38.56 10.40 9.48
C SER A 105 37.84 11.72 9.24
N PRO A 106 38.21 12.81 9.95
CA PRO A 106 37.64 14.13 9.71
C PRO A 106 37.81 14.61 8.27
N GLU A 107 38.87 14.16 7.59
CA GLU A 107 39.13 14.45 6.19
C GLU A 107 38.27 13.60 5.25
N GLY A 108 37.54 12.65 5.82
CA GLY A 108 36.60 11.84 5.07
C GLY A 108 37.25 10.74 4.24
N ALA A 109 38.49 10.40 4.50
CA ALA A 109 39.11 9.23 3.91
C ALA A 109 38.50 7.96 4.51
N ARG A 110 38.13 7.00 3.66
CA ARG A 110 37.67 5.69 4.08
C ARG A 110 38.81 4.91 4.74
N PRO A 111 38.61 4.34 5.94
CA PRO A 111 39.59 3.43 6.51
C PRO A 111 39.83 2.23 5.60
N PRO A 112 41.05 1.75 5.45
CA PRO A 112 41.37 0.62 4.58
C PRO A 112 40.73 -0.70 5.03
N GLU A 113 40.21 -0.73 6.26
CA GLU A 113 39.53 -1.87 6.87
C GLU A 113 38.07 -2.05 6.45
N TYR A 114 37.49 -1.07 5.73
CA TYR A 114 36.10 -1.17 5.27
C TYR A 114 35.98 -2.02 4.00
N GLY A 115 34.83 -2.65 3.88
CA GLY A 115 34.51 -3.51 2.76
C GLY A 115 34.49 -2.80 1.41
N LYS A 116 34.30 -3.54 0.36
CA LYS A 116 34.14 -3.06 -1.00
C LYS A 116 32.69 -3.24 -1.43
N THR A 117 32.24 -2.36 -2.31
CA THR A 117 31.00 -2.56 -3.01
C THR A 117 31.13 -3.79 -3.91
N GLN A 118 30.15 -4.67 -3.86
CA GLN A 118 30.15 -5.94 -4.58
C GLN A 118 28.71 -6.33 -4.97
N PRO A 119 28.55 -7.21 -5.99
CA PRO A 119 27.24 -7.76 -6.34
C PRO A 119 26.60 -8.46 -5.15
N LEU A 120 25.27 -8.45 -5.09
CA LEU A 120 24.52 -9.32 -4.17
C LEU A 120 24.85 -10.77 -4.51
N THR A 121 25.30 -11.53 -3.52
CA THR A 121 25.62 -12.94 -3.71
C THR A 121 24.34 -13.77 -3.92
N PRO A 122 24.42 -14.96 -4.53
CA PRO A 122 23.29 -15.88 -4.56
C PRO A 122 22.70 -16.14 -3.17
N ALA A 123 23.55 -16.27 -2.16
CA ALA A 123 23.12 -16.46 -0.76
C ALA A 123 22.28 -15.27 -0.24
N ALA A 124 22.69 -14.03 -0.54
CA ALA A 124 21.93 -12.83 -0.17
C ALA A 124 20.56 -12.78 -0.88
N LEU A 125 20.51 -13.11 -2.16
CA LEU A 125 19.26 -13.17 -2.92
C LEU A 125 18.34 -14.29 -2.42
N ASP A 126 18.90 -15.45 -2.09
CA ASP A 126 18.13 -16.56 -1.51
C ASP A 126 17.62 -16.24 -0.12
N TYR A 127 18.37 -15.45 0.65
CA TYR A 127 17.90 -14.93 1.95
C TYR A 127 16.67 -14.03 1.78
N VAL A 128 16.66 -13.12 0.80
CA VAL A 128 15.49 -12.29 0.50
C VAL A 128 14.31 -13.17 0.05
N ARG A 129 14.56 -14.15 -0.83
CA ARG A 129 13.52 -15.10 -1.26
C ARG A 129 12.94 -15.87 -0.07
N ALA A 130 13.78 -16.37 0.81
CA ALA A 130 13.33 -17.12 2.00
C ALA A 130 12.51 -16.23 2.96
N ALA A 131 12.88 -14.96 3.12
CA ALA A 131 12.12 -14.00 3.92
C ALA A 131 10.73 -13.73 3.32
N LEU A 132 10.65 -13.51 2.01
CA LEU A 132 9.40 -13.31 1.29
C LEU A 132 8.57 -14.60 1.22
N GLN A 133 9.21 -15.78 1.15
CA GLN A 133 8.51 -17.07 1.20
C GLN A 133 7.88 -17.30 2.59
N ASN A 134 8.59 -16.99 3.68
CA ASN A 134 7.98 -17.02 5.02
C ASN A 134 6.72 -16.14 5.10
N LEU A 135 6.73 -14.99 4.42
CA LEU A 135 5.57 -14.12 4.35
C LEU A 135 4.46 -14.72 3.47
N ARG A 136 4.81 -15.32 2.32
CA ARG A 136 3.86 -16.01 1.43
C ARG A 136 3.17 -17.17 2.16
N ASP A 137 3.86 -17.86 3.05
CA ASP A 137 3.30 -18.92 3.89
C ASP A 137 2.40 -18.39 5.01
N SER A 138 2.46 -17.10 5.28
CA SER A 138 1.59 -16.38 6.23
C SER A 138 0.37 -15.78 5.53
N GLU A 139 -0.39 -14.96 6.25
CA GLU A 139 -1.54 -14.21 5.72
C GLU A 139 -1.23 -12.72 5.46
N ALA A 140 0.05 -12.33 5.53
CA ALA A 140 0.49 -10.94 5.39
C ALA A 140 1.11 -10.65 4.02
N VAL A 141 1.29 -9.35 3.77
CA VAL A 141 1.99 -8.77 2.63
C VAL A 141 3.15 -7.88 3.11
N ALA A 142 4.08 -7.55 2.23
CA ALA A 142 5.27 -6.78 2.55
C ALA A 142 5.20 -5.33 2.06
N ILE A 143 5.62 -4.39 2.92
CA ILE A 143 6.27 -3.17 2.47
C ILE A 143 7.77 -3.48 2.44
N VAL A 144 8.38 -3.50 1.26
CA VAL A 144 9.78 -3.87 1.10
C VAL A 144 10.64 -2.62 0.97
N LYS A 145 11.73 -2.54 1.73
CA LYS A 145 12.74 -1.49 1.62
C LYS A 145 14.14 -2.08 1.64
N PHE A 146 15.02 -1.51 0.81
CA PHE A 146 16.45 -1.79 0.84
C PHE A 146 17.21 -0.48 1.15
N SER A 147 18.29 -0.57 1.91
CA SER A 147 19.12 0.60 2.22
C SER A 147 20.57 0.18 2.51
N TYR A 148 21.53 1.06 2.20
CA TYR A 148 22.95 0.85 2.51
C TYR A 148 23.33 1.33 3.92
N ASP A 149 22.50 2.16 4.52
CA ASP A 149 22.65 2.67 5.89
C ASP A 149 21.38 2.43 6.71
N GLY A 150 21.04 1.18 6.89
CA GLY A 150 19.82 0.78 7.63
C GLY A 150 19.80 1.19 9.11
N ARG A 151 20.93 1.65 9.65
CA ARG A 151 21.06 2.11 11.05
C ARG A 151 21.26 3.61 11.20
N GLY A 152 21.35 4.37 10.11
CA GLY A 152 21.51 5.81 10.14
C GLY A 152 22.88 6.28 10.64
N TYR A 153 23.93 5.51 10.43
CA TYR A 153 25.28 5.88 10.88
C TYR A 153 25.77 7.19 10.26
N THR A 154 25.46 7.40 9.00
CA THR A 154 25.84 8.61 8.28
C THR A 154 25.22 9.86 8.89
N TYR A 155 24.00 9.79 9.40
CA TYR A 155 23.34 10.88 10.12
C TYR A 155 24.03 11.18 11.45
N ASN A 156 24.27 10.13 12.25
CA ASN A 156 24.83 10.27 13.58
C ASN A 156 26.28 10.76 13.55
N ASN A 157 27.06 10.31 12.59
CA ASN A 157 28.47 10.66 12.46
C ASN A 157 28.73 11.85 11.54
N ARG A 158 27.69 12.41 10.92
CA ARG A 158 27.74 13.55 9.99
C ARG A 158 28.74 13.39 8.84
N GLY A 159 29.21 12.17 8.59
CA GLY A 159 30.17 11.83 7.55
C GLY A 159 29.55 11.60 6.19
N GLY A 160 28.27 11.26 6.16
CA GLY A 160 27.47 11.22 4.95
C GLY A 160 27.84 10.17 3.90
N TYR A 161 28.31 8.99 4.31
CA TYR A 161 28.67 7.90 3.41
C TYR A 161 27.58 6.84 3.38
N ASP A 162 26.50 7.14 2.72
CA ASP A 162 25.32 6.30 2.67
C ASP A 162 25.21 5.45 1.40
N LEU A 163 26.16 5.57 0.50
CA LEU A 163 26.13 4.96 -0.82
C LEU A 163 27.36 4.08 -1.07
N PRO A 164 27.23 3.04 -1.90
CA PRO A 164 28.36 2.23 -2.30
C PRO A 164 29.38 3.07 -3.08
N LEU A 165 30.65 2.90 -2.75
CA LEU A 165 31.74 3.56 -3.44
C LEU A 165 32.16 2.77 -4.68
N HIS A 166 32.65 3.50 -5.67
CA HIS A 166 33.31 2.95 -6.84
C HIS A 166 34.76 2.61 -6.51
N ASP A 167 35.14 1.35 -6.56
CA ASP A 167 36.49 0.89 -6.24
C ASP A 167 37.00 -0.17 -7.22
N CYS A 168 36.76 0.08 -8.50
CA CYS A 168 37.00 -0.87 -9.56
C CYS A 168 38.46 -1.04 -9.96
N GLU A 169 39.29 -0.03 -9.82
CA GLU A 169 40.66 -0.11 -10.22
C GLU A 169 41.60 -0.45 -9.05
N PRO A 170 42.47 -1.46 -9.18
CA PRO A 170 43.51 -1.70 -8.21
C PRO A 170 44.39 -0.47 -8.03
N GLY A 171 44.29 0.19 -6.88
CA GLY A 171 45.05 1.42 -6.60
C GLY A 171 44.33 2.71 -6.96
N ALA A 172 43.13 2.70 -7.50
CA ALA A 172 42.29 3.89 -7.58
C ALA A 172 42.07 4.46 -6.17
N PRO A 173 42.12 5.80 -6.03
CA PRO A 173 41.79 6.40 -4.75
C PRO A 173 40.38 5.96 -4.40
N GLN A 174 40.26 5.21 -3.33
CA GLN A 174 38.98 4.81 -2.79
C GLN A 174 38.31 6.05 -2.22
N GLY A 175 37.63 6.80 -3.09
CA GLY A 175 37.03 8.08 -2.78
C GLY A 175 35.51 7.96 -2.65
N ARG A 176 34.94 9.04 -2.23
CA ARG A 176 33.50 9.27 -2.17
C ARG A 176 32.96 9.75 -3.50
N VAL A 177 33.29 9.07 -4.59
CA VAL A 177 32.97 9.55 -5.94
C VAL A 177 31.51 9.95 -6.02
N TRP A 178 30.65 9.10 -5.58
CA TRP A 178 29.23 9.37 -5.48
C TRP A 178 28.86 10.59 -4.68
N TYR A 179 29.50 10.72 -3.53
CA TYR A 179 29.16 11.71 -2.54
C TYR A 179 29.50 13.12 -2.99
N GLU A 180 30.57 13.26 -3.74
CA GLU A 180 31.12 14.55 -4.15
C GLU A 180 30.77 14.91 -5.60
N THR A 181 30.70 13.95 -6.48
CA THR A 181 30.71 14.21 -7.92
C THR A 181 29.41 13.82 -8.63
N GLY A 182 28.63 12.91 -8.05
CA GLY A 182 27.35 12.52 -8.62
C GLY A 182 27.35 11.15 -9.29
N VAL A 183 26.28 10.89 -10.02
CA VAL A 183 25.92 9.56 -10.52
C VAL A 183 26.75 9.12 -11.70
N GLU A 184 27.15 10.04 -12.54
CA GLU A 184 27.79 9.77 -13.82
C GLU A 184 29.09 9.00 -13.66
N GLU A 185 29.81 9.27 -12.57
CA GLU A 185 31.06 8.62 -12.28
C GLU A 185 30.91 7.19 -11.72
N GLU A 186 29.68 6.84 -11.35
CA GLU A 186 29.33 5.51 -10.82
C GLU A 186 28.71 4.59 -11.88
N SER A 187 28.67 5.03 -13.12
CA SER A 187 27.99 4.28 -14.18
C SER A 187 28.71 2.97 -14.56
N ASP A 188 30.02 2.90 -14.30
CA ASP A 188 30.84 1.77 -14.69
C ASP A 188 30.87 0.68 -13.60
N LEU A 189 30.45 -0.53 -13.94
CA LEU A 189 30.50 -1.72 -13.08
C LEU A 189 31.73 -2.58 -13.32
N CYS A 190 32.82 -1.97 -13.73
CA CYS A 190 34.16 -2.55 -13.67
C CYS A 190 34.28 -3.98 -14.21
N GLY A 191 33.89 -4.16 -15.43
CA GLY A 191 34.07 -5.43 -16.13
C GLY A 191 33.01 -6.48 -15.79
N ILE A 192 31.85 -6.10 -15.25
CA ILE A 192 30.69 -6.96 -15.20
C ILE A 192 29.99 -6.92 -16.57
N PRO A 193 30.07 -7.96 -17.39
CA PRO A 193 29.56 -7.95 -18.75
C PRO A 193 28.04 -7.65 -18.81
N GLY A 194 27.64 -6.75 -19.70
CA GLY A 194 26.24 -6.37 -19.90
C GLY A 194 25.68 -5.38 -18.88
N HIS A 195 26.55 -4.82 -18.04
CA HIS A 195 26.15 -3.86 -17.00
C HIS A 195 27.05 -2.61 -16.97
N GLU A 196 27.79 -2.39 -18.03
CA GLU A 196 28.80 -1.33 -18.13
C GLU A 196 28.21 0.08 -17.98
N GLU A 197 26.93 0.24 -18.32
CA GLU A 197 26.21 1.52 -18.22
C GLU A 197 25.44 1.67 -16.90
N LYS A 198 25.59 0.73 -15.94
CA LYS A 198 24.88 0.77 -14.67
C LYS A 198 25.83 1.06 -13.52
N ASN A 199 25.41 1.90 -12.60
CA ASN A 199 26.09 2.03 -11.33
C ASN A 199 25.68 0.91 -10.35
N TRP A 200 26.32 0.84 -9.20
CA TRP A 200 26.08 -0.21 -8.21
C TRP A 200 24.64 -0.26 -7.69
N VAL A 201 23.99 0.89 -7.51
CA VAL A 201 22.59 0.93 -7.08
C VAL A 201 21.67 0.34 -8.14
N GLN A 202 21.86 0.70 -9.40
CA GLN A 202 21.09 0.11 -10.51
C GLN A 202 21.36 -1.38 -10.66
N TYR A 203 22.60 -1.81 -10.45
CA TYR A 203 22.94 -3.22 -10.52
C TYR A 203 22.28 -4.04 -9.40
N HIS A 204 22.36 -3.57 -8.15
CA HIS A 204 21.65 -4.22 -7.04
C HIS A 204 20.14 -4.23 -7.26
N MET A 205 19.56 -3.13 -7.76
CA MET A 205 18.14 -3.07 -8.11
C MET A 205 17.78 -4.05 -9.23
N TRP A 206 18.64 -4.21 -10.24
CA TRP A 206 18.44 -5.21 -11.28
C TRP A 206 18.43 -6.64 -10.70
N GLN A 207 19.37 -6.98 -9.81
CA GLN A 207 19.40 -8.27 -9.14
C GLN A 207 18.12 -8.51 -8.32
N LEU A 208 17.66 -7.50 -7.57
CA LEU A 208 16.46 -7.57 -6.74
C LEU A 208 15.17 -7.58 -7.55
N GLY A 209 15.14 -6.97 -8.73
CA GLY A 209 13.98 -6.91 -9.62
C GLY A 209 13.46 -8.30 -10.00
N HIS A 210 14.35 -9.27 -10.17
CA HIS A 210 13.97 -10.67 -10.41
C HIS A 210 13.23 -11.27 -9.20
N VAL A 211 13.71 -10.97 -7.98
CA VAL A 211 13.07 -11.43 -6.73
C VAL A 211 11.71 -10.74 -6.55
N PHE A 212 11.60 -9.45 -6.89
CA PHE A 212 10.31 -8.75 -6.81
C PHE A 212 9.26 -9.37 -7.75
N SER A 213 9.66 -9.74 -8.96
CA SER A 213 8.77 -10.38 -9.92
C SER A 213 8.33 -11.78 -9.48
N GLU A 214 9.21 -12.53 -8.81
CA GLU A 214 8.93 -13.86 -8.27
C GLU A 214 7.95 -13.81 -7.09
N PHE A 215 7.99 -12.73 -6.27
CA PHE A 215 7.19 -12.57 -5.05
C PHE A 215 6.18 -11.43 -5.16
N GLU A 216 5.76 -11.09 -6.37
CA GLU A 216 4.82 -10.01 -6.63
C GLU A 216 3.52 -10.15 -5.80
N ASP A 217 3.01 -11.37 -5.62
CA ASP A 217 1.78 -11.67 -4.88
C ASP A 217 1.82 -11.29 -3.40
N VAL A 218 3.00 -11.22 -2.79
CA VAL A 218 3.17 -10.84 -1.39
C VAL A 218 3.77 -9.45 -1.17
N ILE A 219 4.20 -8.78 -2.24
CA ILE A 219 4.68 -7.41 -2.16
C ILE A 219 3.49 -6.46 -2.31
N MET A 220 3.15 -5.76 -1.22
CA MET A 220 2.16 -4.68 -1.26
C MET A 220 2.71 -3.48 -2.03
N VAL A 221 3.90 -3.03 -1.64
CA VAL A 221 4.55 -1.83 -2.16
C VAL A 221 6.05 -1.88 -1.90
N VAL A 222 6.85 -1.28 -2.79
CA VAL A 222 8.27 -1.03 -2.55
C VAL A 222 8.44 0.37 -2.01
N LYS A 223 8.98 0.52 -0.79
CA LYS A 223 9.34 1.83 -0.24
C LYS A 223 10.66 2.25 -0.86
N GLY A 224 10.68 3.43 -1.48
CA GLY A 224 11.91 4.05 -1.94
C GLY A 224 12.91 4.07 -0.80
N GLY A 225 14.08 3.58 -1.04
CA GLY A 225 15.14 3.40 -0.07
C GLY A 225 16.46 3.73 -0.71
N LEU A 226 17.47 2.92 -0.40
CA LEU A 226 18.82 2.97 -0.92
C LEU A 226 19.60 4.17 -0.42
N PHE A 227 19.10 5.39 -0.62
CA PHE A 227 19.77 6.63 -0.27
C PHE A 227 19.44 7.11 1.13
N GLY A 228 20.43 7.76 1.75
CA GLY A 228 20.29 8.46 3.01
C GLY A 228 20.26 7.58 4.24
N PRO A 229 20.39 8.19 5.41
CA PRO A 229 20.29 7.52 6.69
C PRO A 229 18.97 6.74 6.76
N TRP A 230 19.02 5.53 7.26
CA TRP A 230 17.90 4.57 7.32
C TRP A 230 17.24 4.25 5.96
N GLY A 231 17.82 4.72 4.84
CA GLY A 231 17.17 4.68 3.52
C GLY A 231 15.96 5.61 3.43
N GLU A 232 16.02 6.78 4.07
CA GLU A 232 14.94 7.75 4.07
C GLU A 232 15.08 8.82 2.99
N MET A 233 16.01 8.65 2.06
CA MET A 233 16.19 9.50 0.88
C MET A 233 16.48 10.97 1.18
N HIS A 234 16.95 11.29 2.37
CA HIS A 234 17.39 12.62 2.78
C HIS A 234 18.85 12.60 3.19
N SER A 235 19.48 13.77 3.35
CA SER A 235 20.87 13.94 3.83
C SER A 235 21.93 13.17 3.02
N SER A 236 21.60 12.82 1.78
CA SER A 236 22.48 12.21 0.77
C SER A 236 22.78 13.20 -0.33
N SER A 237 23.90 13.04 -1.04
CA SER A 237 24.24 13.89 -2.19
C SER A 237 23.21 13.77 -3.31
N TYR A 238 22.64 12.60 -3.52
CA TYR A 238 21.56 12.39 -4.50
C TYR A 238 20.26 13.11 -4.14
N ALA A 239 19.92 13.16 -2.87
CA ALA A 239 18.74 13.85 -2.40
C ALA A 239 18.83 15.38 -2.49
N ARG A 240 19.95 15.92 -2.97
CA ARG A 240 20.18 17.36 -3.14
C ARG A 240 19.90 17.88 -4.54
N THR A 241 19.70 16.98 -5.52
CA THR A 241 19.46 17.37 -6.92
C THR A 241 18.22 16.71 -7.49
N ALA A 242 17.55 17.40 -8.41
CA ALA A 242 16.41 16.87 -9.15
C ALA A 242 16.83 15.69 -10.04
N GLU A 243 18.04 15.76 -10.60
CA GLU A 243 18.65 14.72 -11.43
C GLU A 243 18.88 13.43 -10.62
N GLY A 244 19.35 13.55 -9.37
CA GLY A 244 19.52 12.40 -8.47
C GLY A 244 18.20 11.68 -8.20
N TYR A 245 17.12 12.42 -7.95
CA TYR A 245 15.78 11.84 -7.82
C TYR A 245 15.27 11.24 -9.13
N HIS A 246 15.46 11.93 -10.24
CA HIS A 246 15.10 11.44 -11.58
C HIS A 246 15.76 10.10 -11.86
N TRP A 247 17.05 10.01 -11.65
CA TRP A 247 17.81 8.78 -11.84
C TRP A 247 17.31 7.64 -10.95
N LEU A 248 17.15 7.86 -9.65
CA LEU A 248 16.68 6.84 -8.71
C LEU A 248 15.27 6.36 -9.06
N LEU A 249 14.36 7.30 -9.32
CA LEU A 249 12.96 6.94 -9.57
C LEU A 249 12.81 6.17 -10.90
N ASN A 250 13.62 6.50 -11.92
CA ASN A 250 13.66 5.71 -13.14
C ASN A 250 14.22 4.30 -12.90
N ALA A 251 15.25 4.14 -12.07
CA ALA A 251 15.76 2.82 -11.69
C ALA A 251 14.68 2.00 -10.95
N LEU A 252 13.97 2.60 -10.00
CA LEU A 252 12.87 1.95 -9.29
C LEU A 252 11.72 1.58 -10.24
N LEU A 253 11.32 2.46 -11.15
CA LEU A 253 10.30 2.19 -12.16
C LEU A 253 10.68 1.03 -13.08
N GLY A 254 11.97 0.92 -13.41
CA GLY A 254 12.48 -0.11 -14.31
C GLY A 254 12.56 -1.51 -13.69
N TYR A 255 12.74 -1.61 -12.37
CA TYR A 255 12.98 -2.89 -11.69
C TYR A 255 11.88 -3.34 -10.74
N VAL A 256 11.01 -2.44 -10.29
CA VAL A 256 9.81 -2.81 -9.54
C VAL A 256 8.71 -3.24 -10.52
N PRO A 257 8.02 -4.37 -10.33
CA PRO A 257 6.94 -4.80 -11.21
C PRO A 257 5.88 -3.71 -11.42
N GLU A 258 5.39 -3.55 -12.66
CA GLU A 258 4.43 -2.49 -13.01
C GLU A 258 3.14 -2.51 -12.18
N SER A 259 2.75 -3.69 -11.71
CA SER A 259 1.57 -3.87 -10.87
C SER A 259 1.76 -3.37 -9.44
N ARG A 260 2.97 -2.96 -9.05
CA ARG A 260 3.31 -2.52 -7.71
C ARG A 260 3.69 -1.06 -7.67
N SER A 261 3.24 -0.39 -6.62
CA SER A 261 3.53 1.02 -6.36
C SER A 261 4.88 1.18 -5.66
N ILE A 262 5.38 2.42 -5.68
CA ILE A 262 6.64 2.83 -5.09
C ILE A 262 6.37 4.01 -4.14
N LEU A 263 6.75 3.89 -2.86
CA LEU A 263 6.59 4.96 -1.88
C LEU A 263 7.81 5.87 -1.87
N VAL A 264 7.60 7.15 -2.12
CA VAL A 264 8.64 8.18 -2.16
C VAL A 264 8.12 9.50 -1.57
N HIS A 265 8.88 10.58 -1.68
CA HIS A 265 8.46 11.91 -1.25
C HIS A 265 7.78 12.70 -2.38
N ALA A 266 6.77 13.50 -2.05
CA ALA A 266 6.03 14.31 -3.01
C ALA A 266 6.95 15.25 -3.81
N GLY A 267 7.84 15.99 -3.13
CA GLY A 267 8.79 16.87 -3.78
C GLY A 267 9.75 16.12 -4.72
N GLY A 268 10.16 14.91 -4.36
CA GLY A 268 11.00 14.06 -5.21
C GLY A 268 10.29 13.60 -6.48
N VAL A 269 8.98 13.27 -6.39
CA VAL A 269 8.18 12.89 -7.57
C VAL A 269 7.97 14.08 -8.50
N MET A 270 7.67 15.26 -7.94
CA MET A 270 7.55 16.48 -8.76
C MET A 270 8.88 16.85 -9.41
N ALA A 271 10.01 16.74 -8.70
CA ALA A 271 11.33 16.96 -9.25
C ALA A 271 11.64 15.98 -10.40
N TRP A 272 11.37 14.70 -10.20
CA TRP A 272 11.49 13.68 -11.25
C TRP A 272 10.65 14.04 -12.48
N HIS A 273 9.37 14.40 -12.28
CA HIS A 273 8.48 14.73 -13.37
C HIS A 273 8.93 15.99 -14.13
N ASN A 274 9.47 16.97 -13.40
CA ASN A 274 9.99 18.18 -14.01
C ASN A 274 11.18 17.90 -14.93
N VAL A 275 12.08 17.01 -14.52
CA VAL A 275 13.24 16.61 -15.34
C VAL A 275 12.79 15.73 -16.51
N GLU A 276 11.94 14.74 -16.27
CA GLU A 276 11.51 13.77 -17.30
C GLU A 276 10.70 14.40 -18.42
N TYR A 277 9.80 15.34 -18.08
CA TYR A 277 8.83 15.90 -19.03
C TYR A 277 8.97 17.40 -19.27
N GLY A 278 10.00 18.05 -18.72
CA GLY A 278 10.20 19.48 -18.87
C GLY A 278 9.11 20.35 -18.24
N THR A 279 8.47 19.87 -17.17
CA THR A 279 7.43 20.60 -16.42
C THR A 279 8.03 21.48 -15.33
N ASN A 280 7.21 22.24 -14.61
CA ASN A 280 7.63 23.12 -13.51
C ASN A 280 6.72 22.97 -12.28
N TYR A 281 6.35 21.75 -11.95
CA TYR A 281 5.52 21.48 -10.78
C TYR A 281 6.24 21.81 -9.46
N SER A 282 5.46 22.33 -8.52
CA SER A 282 5.88 22.71 -7.17
C SER A 282 4.70 22.63 -6.21
N PHE A 283 4.88 22.96 -4.94
CA PHE A 283 3.75 23.05 -4.00
C PHE A 283 2.83 24.25 -4.27
N THR A 284 3.27 25.25 -5.04
CA THR A 284 2.43 26.37 -5.50
C THR A 284 1.87 26.15 -6.91
N ASN A 285 2.39 25.19 -7.64
CA ASN A 285 1.92 24.74 -8.96
C ASN A 285 1.82 23.21 -8.97
N LEU A 286 0.80 22.68 -8.29
CA LEU A 286 0.72 21.25 -8.03
C LEU A 286 0.62 20.41 -9.31
N MET A 287 1.37 19.32 -9.32
CA MET A 287 1.21 18.25 -10.29
C MET A 287 -0.23 17.71 -10.23
N PRO A 288 -0.94 17.64 -11.37
CA PRO A 288 -2.30 17.09 -11.41
C PRO A 288 -2.33 15.61 -11.05
N ALA A 289 -3.51 15.09 -10.80
CA ALA A 289 -3.71 13.64 -10.65
C ALA A 289 -3.15 12.92 -11.88
N PRO A 290 -2.27 11.91 -11.70
CA PRO A 290 -1.66 11.21 -12.81
C PRO A 290 -2.72 10.45 -13.62
N ALA A 291 -2.55 10.44 -14.93
CA ALA A 291 -3.41 9.66 -15.80
C ALA A 291 -3.21 8.14 -15.55
N PRO A 292 -4.27 7.34 -15.66
CA PRO A 292 -4.16 5.89 -15.53
C PRO A 292 -3.13 5.29 -16.50
N GLY A 293 -2.31 4.35 -16.00
CA GLY A 293 -1.29 3.66 -16.78
C GLY A 293 0.00 4.46 -17.01
N THR A 294 0.12 5.69 -16.47
CA THR A 294 1.37 6.45 -16.54
C THR A 294 2.35 6.04 -15.43
N PRO A 295 3.67 6.18 -15.64
CA PRO A 295 4.66 5.92 -14.59
C PRO A 295 4.39 6.72 -13.31
N ALA A 296 3.95 7.98 -13.44
CA ALA A 296 3.63 8.84 -12.31
C ALA A 296 2.52 8.28 -11.40
N GLN A 297 1.59 7.49 -11.92
CA GLN A 297 0.54 6.86 -11.14
C GLN A 297 1.07 5.82 -10.14
N ARG A 298 2.26 5.26 -10.38
CA ARG A 298 2.87 4.25 -9.53
C ARG A 298 3.46 4.82 -8.24
N PHE A 299 3.61 6.14 -8.13
CA PHE A 299 4.19 6.76 -6.95
C PHE A 299 3.12 7.02 -5.87
N GLY A 300 3.33 6.42 -4.69
CA GLY A 300 2.67 6.76 -3.45
C GLY A 300 3.59 7.60 -2.56
N MET A 301 3.11 7.98 -1.39
CA MET A 301 3.85 8.81 -0.44
C MET A 301 4.21 8.02 0.82
N ARG A 302 5.49 8.04 1.20
CA ARG A 302 5.92 7.65 2.54
C ARG A 302 5.96 8.88 3.46
N ASN A 303 5.62 8.70 4.72
CA ASN A 303 5.69 9.75 5.72
C ASN A 303 6.20 9.21 7.06
N ASP A 304 7.51 9.28 7.27
CA ASP A 304 8.15 8.84 8.51
C ASP A 304 8.08 9.92 9.62
N SER A 305 7.26 10.94 9.41
CA SER A 305 6.87 11.97 10.39
C SER A 305 5.36 12.21 10.32
N TYR A 306 4.59 11.12 10.25
CA TYR A 306 3.16 11.17 10.04
C TYR A 306 2.47 12.11 11.02
N SER A 307 1.68 13.01 10.46
CA SER A 307 0.93 14.03 11.19
C SER A 307 1.80 15.00 12.01
N LYS A 308 3.11 15.11 11.74
CA LYS A 308 3.92 16.16 12.34
C LYS A 308 3.36 17.53 11.96
N GLY A 309 3.10 18.34 12.93
CA GLY A 309 2.61 19.68 12.74
C GLY A 309 2.64 20.47 14.04
N GLY A 310 2.80 21.79 13.97
CA GLY A 310 2.83 22.70 15.11
C GLY A 310 3.38 24.06 14.71
N GLU A 311 3.16 25.08 15.52
CA GLU A 311 3.79 26.39 15.33
C GLU A 311 5.31 26.22 15.31
N GLY A 312 5.96 26.71 14.25
CA GLY A 312 7.42 26.63 14.06
C GLY A 312 7.92 25.46 13.22
N TYR A 313 7.09 24.46 12.90
CA TYR A 313 7.41 23.43 11.91
C TYR A 313 6.93 23.84 10.53
N THR A 314 7.69 24.66 9.86
CA THR A 314 7.43 25.06 8.47
C THR A 314 7.74 23.92 7.50
N ASP A 315 8.50 22.90 7.92
CA ASP A 315 8.99 21.86 7.05
C ASP A 315 8.14 20.56 7.03
N GLY A 316 7.17 20.39 7.94
CA GLY A 316 6.28 19.24 7.95
C GLY A 316 6.95 17.85 8.00
N GLY A 317 8.23 17.77 8.37
CA GLY A 317 8.97 16.51 8.35
C GLY A 317 9.04 15.88 6.96
N SER A 318 8.76 14.57 6.83
CA SER A 318 8.84 13.87 5.54
C SER A 318 7.89 14.41 4.46
N LEU A 319 6.84 15.15 4.83
CA LEU A 319 5.96 15.80 3.84
C LEU A 319 6.68 16.88 3.05
N SER A 320 7.65 17.56 3.67
CA SER A 320 8.42 18.64 3.03
C SER A 320 9.66 18.14 2.28
N GLU A 321 10.01 16.87 2.39
CA GLU A 321 11.21 16.34 1.72
C GLU A 321 11.16 16.59 0.21
N GLY A 322 12.29 17.05 -0.32
CA GLY A 322 12.42 17.37 -1.74
C GLY A 322 11.83 18.72 -2.17
N PHE A 323 11.18 19.51 -1.28
CA PHE A 323 10.58 20.80 -1.69
C PHE A 323 11.63 21.77 -2.27
N ARG A 324 12.85 21.75 -1.77
CA ARG A 324 13.94 22.62 -2.26
C ARG A 324 14.37 22.29 -3.69
N LEU A 325 14.06 21.10 -4.19
CA LEU A 325 14.40 20.65 -5.54
C LEU A 325 13.47 21.23 -6.61
N ILE A 326 12.27 21.64 -6.19
CA ILE A 326 11.21 22.09 -7.10
C ILE A 326 10.95 23.60 -7.03
N GLY A 327 11.70 24.31 -6.17
CA GLY A 327 11.56 25.76 -5.99
C GLY A 327 10.28 26.16 -5.28
N GLY A 328 10.26 27.37 -4.74
CA GLY A 328 9.12 27.91 -4.00
C GLY A 328 9.09 27.45 -2.53
N ASP A 329 8.05 27.88 -1.84
CA ASP A 329 7.85 27.56 -0.43
C ASP A 329 7.07 26.25 -0.27
N TYR A 330 7.36 25.54 0.81
CA TYR A 330 6.60 24.35 1.18
C TYR A 330 5.20 24.76 1.68
N ASP A 331 4.18 24.07 1.16
CA ASP A 331 2.79 24.19 1.60
C ASP A 331 2.27 22.80 1.99
N ARG A 332 1.90 22.64 3.26
CA ARG A 332 1.43 21.36 3.80
C ARG A 332 0.08 20.93 3.19
N ASN A 333 -0.83 21.88 2.97
CA ASN A 333 -2.13 21.57 2.38
C ASN A 333 -1.98 21.15 0.91
N ALA A 334 -1.06 21.79 0.19
CA ALA A 334 -0.71 21.40 -1.15
C ALA A 334 -0.12 19.98 -1.17
N ALA A 335 0.78 19.65 -0.23
CA ALA A 335 1.35 18.30 -0.11
C ALA A 335 0.25 17.25 0.16
N LEU A 336 -0.66 17.50 1.10
CA LEU A 336 -1.78 16.60 1.39
C LEU A 336 -2.76 16.48 0.21
N THR A 337 -2.98 17.57 -0.51
CA THR A 337 -3.80 17.58 -1.74
C THR A 337 -3.14 16.75 -2.84
N TRP A 338 -1.82 16.87 -3.00
CA TRP A 338 -1.08 16.04 -3.93
C TRP A 338 -1.22 14.55 -3.59
N ILE A 339 -1.00 14.18 -2.32
CA ILE A 339 -1.16 12.81 -1.81
C ILE A 339 -2.56 12.27 -2.16
N ARG A 340 -3.60 13.04 -1.84
CA ARG A 340 -4.99 12.67 -2.15
C ARG A 340 -5.21 12.42 -3.63
N ASN A 341 -4.62 13.25 -4.50
CA ASN A 341 -4.78 13.18 -5.96
C ASN A 341 -4.04 12.00 -6.58
N GLN A 342 -2.97 11.51 -5.96
CA GLN A 342 -2.23 10.34 -6.43
C GLN A 342 -3.09 9.06 -6.43
N ASN A 343 -4.10 8.96 -5.56
CA ASN A 343 -4.91 7.75 -5.41
C ASN A 343 -4.03 6.49 -5.20
N ASN A 344 -3.00 6.60 -4.39
CA ASN A 344 -2.02 5.57 -4.15
C ASN A 344 -1.81 5.35 -2.64
N PHE A 345 -0.90 4.47 -2.25
CA PHE A 345 -0.55 4.25 -0.85
C PHE A 345 0.02 5.52 -0.21
N TYR A 346 -0.45 5.79 0.99
CA TYR A 346 0.08 6.82 1.87
C TYR A 346 0.15 6.30 3.30
N GLY A 347 1.29 6.47 3.93
CA GLY A 347 1.49 6.06 5.32
C GLY A 347 2.97 6.09 5.69
N GLY A 348 3.27 5.57 6.87
CA GLY A 348 4.62 5.57 7.40
C GLY A 348 4.64 5.39 8.90
N GLU A 349 5.31 6.27 9.63
CA GLU A 349 5.40 6.20 11.08
C GLU A 349 5.16 7.57 11.73
N THR A 350 4.65 7.56 12.96
CA THR A 350 4.45 8.78 13.73
C THR A 350 5.79 9.35 14.17
N VAL A 351 5.86 10.67 14.30
CA VAL A 351 7.09 11.34 14.73
C VAL A 351 7.45 10.95 16.16
N ARG A 352 8.75 10.74 16.42
CA ARG A 352 9.26 10.53 17.78
C ARG A 352 9.13 11.82 18.59
N SER A 353 8.44 11.75 19.70
CA SER A 353 8.39 12.82 20.68
C SER A 353 9.31 12.51 21.83
N GLY A 354 10.40 13.19 21.92
CA GLY A 354 11.23 13.12 23.11
C GLY A 354 10.90 14.20 24.13
N ASN A 355 10.79 15.44 23.69
CA ASN A 355 10.61 16.63 24.54
C ASN A 355 9.80 17.71 23.81
N GLU A 356 8.89 17.31 22.93
CA GLU A 356 8.21 18.23 22.03
C GLU A 356 6.98 18.85 22.70
N PRO A 357 6.70 20.13 22.46
CA PRO A 357 5.52 20.79 23.02
C PRO A 357 4.22 20.08 22.64
N GLU A 358 3.25 20.16 23.52
CA GLU A 358 1.92 19.53 23.38
C GLU A 358 1.21 19.82 22.04
N ASN A 359 1.64 20.81 21.29
CA ASN A 359 1.05 21.26 20.03
C ASN A 359 1.60 20.53 18.78
N MET A 360 2.58 19.65 18.94
CA MET A 360 3.27 18.99 17.80
C MET A 360 2.68 17.65 17.40
N TYR A 361 1.64 17.21 18.07
CA TYR A 361 0.98 15.95 17.75
C TYR A 361 -0.35 16.15 17.06
N PRO A 362 -0.64 15.26 16.13
CA PRO A 362 -1.99 15.10 15.69
C PRO A 362 -2.82 14.56 16.83
N ARG A 363 -3.67 15.39 17.35
CA ARG A 363 -4.66 15.04 18.34
C ARG A 363 -6.01 14.81 17.68
N PHE A 364 -6.86 14.05 18.34
CA PHE A 364 -8.27 14.06 17.99
C PHE A 364 -8.88 15.46 18.27
N PRO A 365 -9.83 15.89 17.41
CA PRO A 365 -10.36 15.22 16.23
C PRO A 365 -9.57 15.44 14.91
N ASN A 366 -8.43 16.14 14.95
CA ASN A 366 -7.66 16.47 13.75
C ASN A 366 -7.09 15.23 13.03
N VAL A 367 -6.57 14.25 13.78
CA VAL A 367 -5.88 13.09 13.21
C VAL A 367 -6.77 12.23 12.31
N PRO A 368 -7.99 11.85 12.71
CA PRO A 368 -8.86 11.08 11.82
C PRO A 368 -9.32 11.89 10.61
N TYR A 369 -9.49 13.20 10.76
CA TYR A 369 -9.81 14.06 9.61
C TYR A 369 -8.68 14.04 8.58
N GLU A 370 -7.44 14.26 9.01
CA GLU A 370 -6.28 14.23 8.11
C GLU A 370 -6.08 12.85 7.49
N ALA A 371 -6.23 11.79 8.28
CA ALA A 371 -6.14 10.42 7.79
C ALA A 371 -7.16 10.15 6.67
N ALA A 372 -8.40 10.60 6.84
CA ALA A 372 -9.45 10.46 5.83
C ALA A 372 -9.19 11.36 4.61
N TYR A 373 -8.76 12.61 4.84
CA TYR A 373 -8.44 13.54 3.75
C TYR A 373 -7.32 13.02 2.87
N ALA A 374 -6.21 12.62 3.47
CA ALA A 374 -5.02 12.11 2.78
C ALA A 374 -5.16 10.64 2.32
N ARG A 375 -6.26 9.96 2.67
CA ARG A 375 -6.51 8.55 2.33
C ARG A 375 -5.44 7.62 2.87
N THR A 376 -5.09 7.78 4.14
CA THR A 376 -4.03 7.00 4.79
C THR A 376 -4.32 5.50 4.74
N THR A 377 -3.35 4.73 4.30
CA THR A 377 -3.48 3.28 4.09
C THR A 377 -2.83 2.44 5.18
N HIS A 378 -1.72 2.91 5.75
CA HIS A 378 -0.94 2.14 6.73
C HIS A 378 -0.12 3.01 7.67
N LEU A 379 0.13 2.52 8.89
CA LEU A 379 1.03 3.13 9.88
C LEU A 379 1.83 2.07 10.63
N ASN A 380 2.96 2.47 11.21
CA ASN A 380 3.80 1.63 12.05
C ASN A 380 3.13 1.34 13.41
N THR A 381 3.29 0.13 13.95
CA THR A 381 2.78 -0.25 15.29
C THR A 381 3.67 0.21 16.44
N SER A 382 4.94 0.57 16.21
CA SER A 382 5.93 0.54 17.29
C SER A 382 6.85 1.76 17.40
N TYR A 383 6.77 2.78 16.52
CA TYR A 383 7.80 3.83 16.50
C TYR A 383 7.62 4.88 17.58
N SER A 384 6.50 5.56 17.66
CA SER A 384 6.25 6.60 18.67
C SER A 384 5.04 6.29 19.52
N SER A 385 5.27 5.77 20.71
CA SER A 385 4.19 5.42 21.65
C SER A 385 3.40 6.64 22.14
N ALA A 386 4.02 7.82 22.25
CA ALA A 386 3.34 8.98 22.82
C ALA A 386 2.13 9.46 22.00
N ALA A 387 2.23 9.44 20.66
CA ALA A 387 1.09 9.76 19.80
C ALA A 387 -0.04 8.74 19.98
N TYR A 388 0.29 7.47 20.05
CA TYR A 388 -0.68 6.38 20.19
C TYR A 388 -1.36 6.36 21.55
N VAL A 389 -0.61 6.65 22.63
CA VAL A 389 -1.18 6.85 23.97
C VAL A 389 -2.18 8.01 23.95
N ASN A 390 -1.81 9.15 23.37
CA ASN A 390 -2.72 10.29 23.24
C ASN A 390 -4.00 9.94 22.46
N TRP A 391 -3.90 9.12 21.41
CA TRP A 391 -5.09 8.65 20.69
C TRP A 391 -5.91 7.65 21.50
N ALA A 392 -5.27 6.78 22.28
CA ALA A 392 -5.95 5.83 23.14
C ALA A 392 -6.69 6.49 24.31
N ASP A 393 -6.18 7.61 24.83
CA ASP A 393 -6.81 8.40 25.90
C ASP A 393 -8.07 9.15 25.42
N PHE A 394 -8.24 9.32 24.11
CA PHE A 394 -9.42 9.97 23.55
C PHE A 394 -10.61 9.00 23.53
N ILE A 395 -11.73 9.37 24.14
CA ILE A 395 -12.98 8.62 24.06
C ILE A 395 -13.82 9.17 22.92
N TYR A 396 -14.13 8.30 21.95
CA TYR A 396 -14.90 8.63 20.76
C TYR A 396 -16.39 8.73 21.14
N THR A 397 -16.86 9.96 21.38
CA THR A 397 -18.26 10.31 21.60
C THR A 397 -18.67 11.39 20.63
N GLU A 398 -19.98 11.61 20.43
CA GLU A 398 -20.46 12.69 19.57
C GLU A 398 -19.89 14.05 20.02
N GLU A 399 -19.97 14.35 21.31
CA GLU A 399 -19.46 15.60 21.88
C GLU A 399 -17.97 15.79 21.59
N ASN A 400 -17.16 14.77 21.83
CA ASN A 400 -15.71 14.87 21.72
C ASN A 400 -15.25 14.98 20.25
N ILE A 401 -15.82 14.15 19.36
CA ILE A 401 -15.36 14.11 17.96
C ILE A 401 -15.87 15.31 17.16
N THR A 402 -17.02 15.85 17.48
CA THR A 402 -17.58 17.03 16.80
C THR A 402 -17.11 18.36 17.39
N ALA A 403 -16.27 18.35 18.43
CA ALA A 403 -15.64 19.55 18.93
C ALA A 403 -14.90 20.28 17.80
N PRO A 404 -15.14 21.60 17.61
CA PRO A 404 -14.44 22.36 16.58
C PRO A 404 -12.93 22.34 16.79
N PHE A 405 -12.18 22.14 15.72
CA PHE A 405 -10.72 22.20 15.72
C PHE A 405 -10.20 23.02 14.55
N THR A 406 -9.06 23.66 14.77
CA THR A 406 -8.39 24.44 13.73
C THR A 406 -6.98 23.89 13.57
N PRO A 407 -6.69 23.18 12.45
CA PRO A 407 -5.35 22.71 12.18
C PRO A 407 -4.36 23.87 12.13
N PRO A 408 -3.17 23.74 12.73
CA PRO A 408 -2.21 24.84 12.83
C PRO A 408 -1.75 25.43 11.50
N HIS A 409 -1.94 24.69 10.40
CA HIS A 409 -1.34 25.01 9.10
C HIS A 409 -2.23 25.79 8.15
N ASP A 410 -3.55 25.76 8.32
CA ASP A 410 -4.46 26.42 7.39
C ASP A 410 -5.45 27.40 8.04
N GLY A 411 -5.50 27.43 9.35
CA GLY A 411 -6.36 28.33 10.11
C GLY A 411 -7.87 28.11 9.89
N VAL A 412 -8.26 27.05 9.21
CA VAL A 412 -9.67 26.77 8.89
C VAL A 412 -10.29 25.93 9.99
N THR A 413 -11.25 26.47 10.71
CA THR A 413 -12.01 25.71 11.70
C THR A 413 -12.87 24.64 11.02
N ARG A 414 -12.78 23.42 11.54
CA ARG A 414 -13.49 22.24 11.06
C ARG A 414 -14.21 21.54 12.20
N THR A 415 -15.17 20.72 11.82
CA THR A 415 -15.85 19.78 12.71
C THR A 415 -15.80 18.40 12.07
N ALA A 416 -15.29 17.41 12.80
CA ALA A 416 -15.33 16.04 12.29
C ALA A 416 -16.76 15.45 12.39
N ILE A 417 -17.00 14.38 11.67
CA ILE A 417 -18.31 13.74 11.59
C ILE A 417 -18.33 12.57 12.58
N PHE A 418 -19.33 12.56 13.46
CA PHE A 418 -19.55 11.45 14.39
C PHE A 418 -20.14 10.24 13.66
N ASP A 419 -19.52 9.09 13.85
CA ASP A 419 -20.04 7.79 13.38
C ASP A 419 -20.49 6.98 14.61
N PRO A 420 -21.79 6.75 14.79
CA PRO A 420 -22.31 6.08 16.00
C PRO A 420 -21.86 4.63 16.18
N VAL A 421 -21.30 4.01 15.14
CA VAL A 421 -20.72 2.66 15.21
C VAL A 421 -19.55 2.59 16.20
N TYR A 422 -18.86 3.71 16.42
CA TYR A 422 -17.70 3.81 17.28
C TYR A 422 -17.96 4.51 18.62
N ASP A 423 -19.22 4.83 18.95
CA ASP A 423 -19.54 5.49 20.21
C ASP A 423 -19.01 4.71 21.42
N GLY A 424 -18.31 5.38 22.30
CA GLY A 424 -17.69 4.81 23.50
C GLY A 424 -16.36 4.06 23.29
N LYS A 425 -15.89 3.90 22.04
CA LYS A 425 -14.56 3.35 21.74
C LYS A 425 -13.46 4.36 22.05
N ASN A 426 -12.23 3.88 22.30
CA ASN A 426 -11.10 4.81 22.33
C ASN A 426 -10.65 5.18 20.90
N GLY A 427 -9.98 6.34 20.79
CA GLY A 427 -9.54 6.86 19.49
C GLY A 427 -8.56 5.94 18.78
N MET A 428 -7.74 5.17 19.49
CA MET A 428 -6.80 4.24 18.88
C MET A 428 -7.52 3.03 18.25
N GLU A 429 -8.59 2.52 18.87
CA GLU A 429 -9.45 1.50 18.26
C GLU A 429 -10.11 2.02 16.97
N TYR A 430 -10.61 3.26 17.01
CA TYR A 430 -11.16 3.92 15.84
C TYR A 430 -10.13 4.04 14.70
N MET A 431 -8.91 4.53 15.01
CA MET A 431 -7.82 4.64 14.04
C MET A 431 -7.41 3.28 13.48
N ARG A 432 -7.30 2.24 14.32
CA ARG A 432 -7.01 0.87 13.89
C ARG A 432 -8.02 0.36 12.87
N ASP A 433 -9.30 0.49 13.19
CA ASP A 433 -10.37 -0.07 12.39
C ASP A 433 -10.54 0.68 11.05
N ARG A 434 -10.33 2.01 11.06
CA ARG A 434 -10.47 2.88 9.89
C ARG A 434 -9.21 3.01 9.03
N MET A 435 -8.05 2.58 9.52
CA MET A 435 -6.79 2.69 8.78
C MET A 435 -6.85 1.87 7.48
N GLY A 436 -6.58 2.53 6.34
CA GLY A 436 -6.72 1.92 5.01
C GLY A 436 -8.17 1.71 4.60
N PHE A 437 -8.43 0.80 3.67
CA PHE A 437 -9.79 0.50 3.26
C PHE A 437 -10.52 -0.39 4.28
N ARG A 438 -11.84 -0.21 4.39
CA ARG A 438 -12.72 -1.03 5.21
C ARG A 438 -14.08 -1.15 4.53
N LEU A 439 -14.37 -2.31 4.00
CA LEU A 439 -15.54 -2.52 3.14
C LEU A 439 -16.72 -3.05 3.95
N VAL A 440 -17.89 -2.45 3.72
CA VAL A 440 -19.16 -2.88 4.32
C VAL A 440 -20.18 -3.06 3.21
N LEU A 441 -20.75 -4.27 3.09
CA LEU A 441 -21.89 -4.52 2.21
C LEU A 441 -23.12 -3.85 2.81
N ARG A 442 -23.81 -2.99 2.04
CA ARG A 442 -24.96 -2.20 2.49
C ARG A 442 -26.30 -2.70 1.95
N GLU A 443 -26.29 -3.30 0.75
CA GLU A 443 -27.45 -3.88 0.10
C GLU A 443 -27.03 -5.08 -0.74
N ALA A 444 -27.93 -6.04 -0.90
CA ALA A 444 -27.73 -7.19 -1.76
C ALA A 444 -29.06 -7.69 -2.33
N MET A 445 -29.11 -7.83 -3.64
CA MET A 445 -30.19 -8.45 -4.38
C MET A 445 -29.59 -9.49 -5.33
N ALA A 446 -30.14 -10.70 -5.37
CA ALA A 446 -29.66 -11.75 -6.25
C ALA A 446 -30.82 -12.42 -6.99
N SER A 447 -30.53 -13.10 -8.08
CA SER A 447 -31.50 -13.98 -8.75
C SER A 447 -32.14 -14.96 -7.77
N GLU A 448 -33.46 -14.98 -7.67
CA GLU A 448 -34.21 -15.95 -6.85
C GLU A 448 -33.92 -17.39 -7.32
N SER A 449 -33.91 -17.58 -8.63
CA SER A 449 -33.51 -18.82 -9.27
C SER A 449 -32.87 -18.56 -10.63
N VAL A 450 -32.08 -19.53 -11.08
CA VAL A 450 -31.43 -19.50 -12.41
C VAL A 450 -31.38 -20.93 -12.94
N ASN A 451 -31.61 -21.14 -14.22
CA ASN A 451 -31.39 -22.45 -14.85
C ASN A 451 -29.93 -22.62 -15.23
N GLN A 452 -29.49 -23.87 -15.46
CA GLN A 452 -28.07 -24.19 -15.78
C GLN A 452 -27.50 -23.49 -17.03
N THR A 453 -28.37 -23.02 -17.91
CA THR A 453 -27.97 -22.28 -19.14
C THR A 453 -28.32 -20.79 -19.06
N GLY A 454 -28.82 -20.33 -17.91
CA GLY A 454 -29.24 -18.96 -17.69
C GLY A 454 -28.12 -18.05 -17.19
N THR A 455 -28.51 -16.86 -16.79
CA THR A 455 -27.59 -15.83 -16.28
C THR A 455 -27.90 -15.54 -14.82
N LEU A 456 -26.89 -15.76 -13.97
CA LEU A 456 -26.91 -15.33 -12.56
C LEU A 456 -26.72 -13.82 -12.50
N ARG A 457 -27.65 -13.12 -11.85
CA ARG A 457 -27.58 -11.66 -11.66
C ARG A 457 -27.47 -11.31 -10.19
N PHE A 458 -26.68 -10.28 -9.92
CA PHE A 458 -26.54 -9.69 -8.59
C PHE A 458 -26.46 -8.17 -8.71
N GLU A 459 -27.13 -7.48 -7.81
CA GLU A 459 -27.06 -6.04 -7.61
C GLU A 459 -26.90 -5.76 -6.12
N GLY A 460 -25.88 -5.00 -5.75
CA GLY A 460 -25.61 -4.66 -4.36
C GLY A 460 -24.96 -3.29 -4.24
N LYS A 461 -24.82 -2.87 -2.99
CA LYS A 461 -24.12 -1.65 -2.61
C LYS A 461 -23.04 -1.98 -1.60
N ILE A 462 -21.87 -1.43 -1.83
CA ILE A 462 -20.73 -1.52 -0.90
C ILE A 462 -20.28 -0.11 -0.51
N GLN A 463 -19.88 0.07 0.73
CA GLN A 463 -19.29 1.30 1.22
C GLN A 463 -17.89 1.03 1.74
N ASN A 464 -16.92 1.81 1.30
CA ASN A 464 -15.61 1.86 1.92
C ASN A 464 -15.64 2.89 3.05
N VAL A 465 -15.75 2.42 4.28
CA VAL A 465 -15.81 3.26 5.47
C VAL A 465 -14.42 3.53 6.08
N GLY A 466 -13.36 2.96 5.49
CA GLY A 466 -11.98 3.23 5.90
C GLY A 466 -11.46 4.55 5.37
N PHE A 467 -10.25 4.93 5.81
CA PHE A 467 -9.60 6.16 5.33
C PHE A 467 -9.02 5.99 3.93
N GLY A 468 -8.46 4.82 3.61
CA GLY A 468 -7.64 4.59 2.43
C GLY A 468 -8.35 3.85 1.29
N LEU A 469 -7.61 3.65 0.23
CA LEU A 469 -8.04 3.03 -1.02
C LEU A 469 -7.60 1.55 -1.08
N ILE A 470 -8.27 0.77 -1.91
CA ILE A 470 -7.66 -0.41 -2.52
C ILE A 470 -6.80 0.11 -3.66
N VAL A 471 -5.48 -0.07 -3.59
CA VAL A 471 -4.51 0.46 -4.56
C VAL A 471 -4.12 -0.61 -5.57
N ASN A 472 -3.63 -1.75 -5.10
CA ASN A 472 -3.27 -2.86 -5.97
C ASN A 472 -4.52 -3.48 -6.60
N LYS A 473 -4.45 -3.79 -7.89
CA LYS A 473 -5.53 -4.49 -8.58
C LYS A 473 -5.85 -5.81 -7.87
N LYS A 474 -7.15 -6.11 -7.76
CA LYS A 474 -7.64 -7.37 -7.20
C LYS A 474 -8.53 -8.08 -8.21
N ASN A 475 -8.45 -9.40 -8.23
CA ASN A 475 -9.48 -10.22 -8.86
C ASN A 475 -10.71 -10.23 -7.97
N VAL A 476 -11.88 -10.09 -8.59
CA VAL A 476 -13.17 -10.24 -7.92
C VAL A 476 -13.89 -11.42 -8.57
N SER A 477 -14.04 -12.50 -7.81
CA SER A 477 -14.66 -13.73 -8.28
C SER A 477 -15.95 -14.00 -7.52
N VAL A 478 -16.93 -14.55 -8.21
CA VAL A 478 -18.15 -15.08 -7.61
C VAL A 478 -18.00 -16.58 -7.39
N LEU A 479 -18.32 -17.04 -6.17
CA LEU A 479 -18.32 -18.46 -5.85
C LEU A 479 -19.76 -18.92 -5.56
N LEU A 480 -20.12 -20.09 -6.10
CA LEU A 480 -21.35 -20.80 -5.77
C LEU A 480 -20.98 -22.00 -4.90
N LYS A 481 -21.38 -21.97 -3.63
CA LYS A 481 -21.19 -23.08 -2.69
C LYS A 481 -22.52 -23.75 -2.42
N PRO A 482 -22.68 -25.05 -2.73
CA PRO A 482 -23.90 -25.76 -2.38
C PRO A 482 -24.13 -25.77 -0.87
N LYS A 483 -25.37 -25.69 -0.42
CA LYS A 483 -25.70 -25.74 1.01
C LYS A 483 -25.30 -27.06 1.66
N SER A 484 -25.13 -28.10 0.85
CA SER A 484 -24.65 -29.42 1.26
C SER A 484 -23.41 -29.78 0.46
N GLY A 485 -22.27 -30.03 1.16
CA GLY A 485 -21.01 -30.39 0.52
C GLY A 485 -19.90 -29.35 0.69
N SER A 486 -18.70 -29.73 0.29
CA SER A 486 -17.49 -28.89 0.45
C SER A 486 -16.98 -28.25 -0.83
N SER A 487 -17.41 -28.73 -2.00
CA SER A 487 -17.01 -28.17 -3.30
C SER A 487 -17.68 -26.83 -3.57
N HIS A 488 -17.05 -26.02 -4.40
CA HIS A 488 -17.63 -24.76 -4.90
C HIS A 488 -17.27 -24.58 -6.38
N PHE A 489 -18.04 -23.74 -7.05
CA PHE A 489 -17.84 -23.35 -8.45
C PHE A 489 -17.45 -21.87 -8.47
N ALA A 490 -16.57 -21.44 -9.36
CA ALA A 490 -16.06 -20.08 -9.38
C ALA A 490 -16.10 -19.47 -10.78
N ALA A 491 -16.45 -18.21 -10.86
CA ALA A 491 -16.34 -17.41 -12.08
C ALA A 491 -15.73 -16.03 -11.76
N LEU A 492 -14.83 -15.57 -12.63
CA LEU A 492 -14.24 -14.25 -12.52
C LEU A 492 -15.22 -13.19 -13.03
N THR A 493 -15.20 -12.00 -12.43
CA THR A 493 -15.95 -10.82 -12.87
C THR A 493 -15.02 -9.77 -13.50
N ASP A 494 -15.61 -8.76 -14.10
CA ASP A 494 -14.95 -7.54 -14.58
C ASP A 494 -14.93 -6.39 -13.55
N ILE A 495 -15.41 -6.65 -12.33
CA ILE A 495 -15.45 -5.65 -11.24
C ILE A 495 -14.04 -5.24 -10.86
N ASP A 496 -13.78 -3.94 -10.83
CA ASP A 496 -12.55 -3.38 -10.25
C ASP A 496 -12.81 -2.85 -8.83
N ALA A 497 -12.29 -3.55 -7.84
CA ALA A 497 -12.48 -3.17 -6.43
C ALA A 497 -11.85 -1.81 -6.08
N ARG A 498 -10.96 -1.26 -6.92
CA ARG A 498 -10.36 0.08 -6.76
C ARG A 498 -11.37 1.21 -6.94
N ASP A 499 -12.52 0.93 -7.54
CA ASP A 499 -13.62 1.89 -7.68
C ASP A 499 -14.42 2.07 -6.38
N TRP A 500 -14.23 1.21 -5.38
CA TRP A 500 -14.87 1.32 -4.08
C TRP A 500 -14.13 2.32 -3.19
N ARG A 501 -14.19 3.58 -3.57
CA ARG A 501 -13.43 4.67 -2.94
C ARG A 501 -14.11 5.16 -1.67
N PRO A 502 -13.32 5.52 -0.62
CA PRO A 502 -13.87 6.10 0.60
C PRO A 502 -14.40 7.53 0.37
N ASP A 503 -15.28 7.95 1.25
CA ASP A 503 -15.73 9.33 1.40
C ASP A 503 -15.30 9.88 2.77
N LEU A 504 -15.25 11.20 2.92
CA LEU A 504 -14.96 11.82 4.22
C LEU A 504 -16.09 11.55 5.23
N ASP A 505 -17.32 11.44 4.75
CA ASP A 505 -18.47 10.99 5.57
C ASP A 505 -18.67 9.48 5.40
N SER A 506 -18.14 8.71 6.34
CA SER A 506 -18.20 7.26 6.35
C SER A 506 -19.47 6.67 6.98
N ARG A 507 -20.41 7.51 7.45
CA ARG A 507 -21.64 7.03 8.09
C ARG A 507 -22.48 6.17 7.12
N ALA A 508 -23.16 5.17 7.67
CA ALA A 508 -24.08 4.33 6.91
C ALA A 508 -25.21 5.13 6.25
N THR A 509 -25.61 6.24 6.84
CA THR A 509 -26.67 7.14 6.32
C THR A 509 -26.23 7.95 5.11
N ASN A 510 -24.93 8.06 4.85
CA ASN A 510 -24.38 8.73 3.65
C ASN A 510 -24.44 7.78 2.45
N THR A 511 -25.61 7.63 1.85
CA THR A 511 -25.80 6.74 0.68
C THR A 511 -25.04 7.21 -0.57
N SER A 512 -24.62 8.47 -0.64
CA SER A 512 -23.79 8.99 -1.73
C SER A 512 -22.38 8.38 -1.75
N ALA A 513 -21.92 7.86 -0.60
CA ALA A 513 -20.65 7.13 -0.48
C ALA A 513 -20.75 5.64 -0.88
N TRP A 514 -21.96 5.14 -1.14
CA TRP A 514 -22.13 3.76 -1.56
C TRP A 514 -21.77 3.57 -3.02
N ARG A 515 -21.15 2.46 -3.34
CA ARG A 515 -20.72 2.08 -4.69
C ARG A 515 -21.47 0.84 -5.16
N ASP A 516 -21.74 0.80 -6.45
CA ASP A 516 -22.41 -0.36 -7.06
C ASP A 516 -21.49 -1.57 -7.10
N VAL A 517 -22.07 -2.72 -6.80
CA VAL A 517 -21.52 -4.04 -7.07
C VAL A 517 -22.52 -4.79 -7.91
N ARG A 518 -22.26 -4.93 -9.19
CA ARG A 518 -23.19 -5.58 -10.13
C ARG A 518 -22.44 -6.58 -10.98
N PHE A 519 -23.07 -7.72 -11.20
CA PHE A 519 -22.60 -8.68 -12.19
C PHE A 519 -23.77 -9.44 -12.82
N SER A 520 -23.54 -9.90 -14.04
CA SER A 520 -24.38 -10.82 -14.76
C SER A 520 -23.47 -11.87 -15.37
N ILE A 521 -23.54 -13.09 -14.86
CA ILE A 521 -22.62 -14.19 -15.22
C ILE A 521 -23.44 -15.33 -15.79
N ASP A 522 -23.12 -15.77 -16.99
CA ASP A 522 -23.71 -16.97 -17.56
C ASP A 522 -23.29 -18.21 -16.76
N MET A 523 -24.24 -19.07 -16.42
CA MET A 523 -23.98 -20.24 -15.58
C MET A 523 -22.89 -21.15 -16.16
N GLY A 524 -22.73 -21.20 -17.48
CA GLY A 524 -21.65 -21.92 -18.13
C GLY A 524 -20.24 -21.47 -17.74
N ALA A 525 -20.07 -20.21 -17.27
CA ALA A 525 -18.78 -19.72 -16.78
C ALA A 525 -18.34 -20.37 -15.46
N PHE A 526 -19.29 -20.95 -14.71
CA PHE A 526 -19.00 -21.72 -13.49
C PHE A 526 -18.70 -23.20 -13.79
N GLY A 527 -18.85 -23.66 -15.03
CA GLY A 527 -18.81 -25.08 -15.41
C GLY A 527 -20.15 -25.78 -15.15
N ASP A 528 -20.09 -27.09 -14.98
CA ASP A 528 -21.29 -27.92 -14.77
C ASP A 528 -21.81 -27.79 -13.32
N VAL A 529 -22.62 -26.77 -13.06
CA VAL A 529 -23.26 -26.55 -11.75
C VAL A 529 -24.53 -27.40 -11.67
N PRO A 530 -24.62 -28.39 -10.77
CA PRO A 530 -25.83 -29.20 -10.62
C PRO A 530 -27.03 -28.38 -10.10
N PRO A 531 -28.29 -28.78 -10.40
CA PRO A 531 -29.46 -28.21 -9.75
C PRO A 531 -29.39 -28.33 -8.24
N GLY A 532 -29.78 -27.27 -7.50
CA GLY A 532 -29.70 -27.25 -6.05
C GLY A 532 -29.75 -25.84 -5.46
N GLU A 533 -29.63 -25.76 -4.14
CA GLU A 533 -29.55 -24.51 -3.38
C GLU A 533 -28.11 -24.14 -3.14
N TYR A 534 -27.74 -22.89 -3.45
CA TYR A 534 -26.36 -22.37 -3.34
C TYR A 534 -26.32 -21.07 -2.55
N ASP A 535 -25.30 -20.92 -1.72
CA ASP A 535 -24.88 -19.62 -1.23
C ASP A 535 -23.94 -18.97 -2.26
N ILE A 536 -24.10 -17.65 -2.45
CA ILE A 536 -23.28 -16.81 -3.34
C ILE A 536 -22.25 -16.10 -2.50
N TYR A 537 -20.98 -16.22 -2.88
CA TYR A 537 -19.88 -15.53 -2.21
C TYR A 537 -19.13 -14.63 -3.19
N LEU A 538 -18.59 -13.52 -2.68
CA LEU A 538 -17.67 -12.65 -3.37
C LEU A 538 -16.27 -12.83 -2.79
N LYS A 539 -15.33 -13.28 -3.60
CA LYS A 539 -13.91 -13.44 -3.27
C LYS A 539 -13.09 -12.34 -3.93
N ILE A 540 -12.24 -11.69 -3.15
CA ILE A 540 -11.41 -10.57 -3.60
C ILE A 540 -9.98 -10.84 -3.17
N ASN A 541 -9.08 -11.07 -4.12
CA ASN A 541 -7.69 -11.42 -3.84
C ASN A 541 -6.74 -10.88 -4.92
N ASP A 542 -5.43 -10.87 -4.62
CA ASP A 542 -4.42 -10.46 -5.60
C ASP A 542 -4.44 -11.40 -6.83
N PRO A 543 -4.32 -10.87 -8.06
CA PRO A 543 -4.30 -11.68 -9.28
C PRO A 543 -3.18 -12.72 -9.33
N LYS A 544 -2.07 -12.45 -8.62
CA LYS A 544 -0.91 -13.34 -8.53
C LYS A 544 -0.95 -14.26 -7.31
N GLU A 545 -1.98 -14.15 -6.47
CA GLU A 545 -2.14 -14.97 -5.26
C GLU A 545 -2.17 -16.46 -5.59
N THR A 546 -1.22 -17.18 -5.06
CA THR A 546 -1.09 -18.64 -5.24
C THR A 546 -1.82 -19.44 -4.17
N SER A 547 -2.12 -18.82 -3.02
CA SER A 547 -2.89 -19.43 -1.95
C SER A 547 -4.39 -19.21 -2.17
N ALA A 548 -5.16 -20.25 -2.01
CA ALA A 548 -6.60 -20.18 -2.25
C ALA A 548 -7.35 -19.20 -1.32
N THR A 549 -6.84 -18.91 -0.12
CA THR A 549 -7.64 -18.24 0.93
C THR A 549 -6.91 -17.21 1.77
N LYS A 550 -5.58 -17.24 1.83
CA LYS A 550 -4.82 -16.56 2.89
C LYS A 550 -4.91 -15.03 2.89
N ARG A 551 -4.91 -14.38 1.72
CA ARG A 551 -4.86 -12.91 1.58
C ARG A 551 -6.08 -12.34 0.86
N SER A 552 -7.21 -12.99 1.02
CA SER A 552 -8.49 -12.48 0.50
C SER A 552 -9.04 -11.37 1.39
N ILE A 553 -9.72 -10.39 0.78
CA ILE A 553 -10.32 -9.25 1.47
C ILE A 553 -11.63 -9.67 2.15
N ARG A 554 -11.68 -9.44 3.46
CA ARG A 554 -12.88 -9.63 4.30
C ARG A 554 -13.64 -8.31 4.43
N PHE A 555 -14.97 -8.38 4.33
CA PHE A 555 -15.86 -7.27 4.66
C PHE A 555 -16.06 -7.14 6.18
N ALA A 556 -16.34 -5.94 6.62
CA ALA A 556 -16.54 -5.63 8.03
C ALA A 556 -18.00 -5.82 8.49
N ASN A 557 -18.77 -6.65 7.81
CA ASN A 557 -20.12 -7.03 8.24
C ASN A 557 -20.08 -8.17 9.26
N TYR A 558 -21.13 -8.29 10.04
CA TYR A 558 -21.35 -9.48 10.87
C TYR A 558 -21.70 -10.70 10.00
N ASP A 559 -21.14 -11.86 10.36
CA ASP A 559 -21.56 -13.21 9.93
C ASP A 559 -21.58 -13.50 8.42
N ILE A 560 -20.85 -12.75 7.60
CA ILE A 560 -20.77 -13.00 6.16
C ILE A 560 -19.45 -13.60 5.70
N TRP A 561 -18.41 -13.60 6.52
CA TRP A 561 -17.10 -14.12 6.17
C TRP A 561 -17.05 -15.65 6.28
N ASN A 562 -16.57 -16.30 5.25
CA ASN A 562 -16.26 -17.73 5.24
C ASN A 562 -14.74 -17.92 5.09
N ALA A 563 -14.08 -18.33 6.16
CA ALA A 563 -12.63 -18.47 6.21
C ALA A 563 -12.11 -19.60 5.30
N ASP A 564 -12.85 -20.69 5.16
CA ASP A 564 -12.46 -21.84 4.33
C ASP A 564 -12.44 -21.48 2.83
N LEU A 565 -13.29 -20.56 2.41
CA LEU A 565 -13.34 -20.05 1.04
C LEU A 565 -12.46 -18.79 0.86
N GLY A 566 -12.12 -18.10 1.94
CA GLY A 566 -11.57 -16.75 1.86
C GLY A 566 -12.52 -15.79 1.13
N ALA A 567 -13.82 -15.81 1.44
CA ALA A 567 -14.82 -15.10 0.67
C ALA A 567 -15.98 -14.60 1.56
N ASN A 568 -16.67 -13.56 1.09
CA ASN A 568 -17.78 -12.91 1.76
C ASN A 568 -19.11 -13.39 1.18
N ARG A 569 -20.02 -13.90 2.01
CA ARG A 569 -21.36 -14.27 1.57
C ARG A 569 -22.14 -13.03 1.18
N ILE A 570 -22.72 -13.03 -0.02
CA ILE A 570 -23.49 -11.90 -0.55
C ILE A 570 -24.92 -12.28 -0.89
N GLY A 571 -25.29 -13.56 -0.79
CA GLY A 571 -26.64 -14.00 -1.06
C GLY A 571 -26.78 -15.51 -1.21
N SER A 572 -27.90 -15.92 -1.80
CA SER A 572 -28.20 -17.30 -2.17
C SER A 572 -29.03 -17.35 -3.46
N VAL A 573 -28.98 -18.48 -4.13
CA VAL A 573 -29.73 -18.73 -5.38
C VAL A 573 -30.10 -20.18 -5.50
N LYS A 574 -31.24 -20.46 -6.14
CA LYS A 574 -31.65 -21.82 -6.54
C LYS A 574 -31.26 -22.07 -7.99
N VAL A 575 -30.40 -23.05 -8.25
CA VAL A 575 -30.12 -23.53 -9.62
C VAL A 575 -31.14 -24.59 -9.99
N THR A 576 -31.77 -24.42 -11.15
CA THR A 576 -32.74 -25.37 -11.73
C THR A 576 -32.18 -25.99 -13.01
N SER A 577 -32.78 -27.10 -13.42
CA SER A 577 -32.44 -27.76 -14.69
C SER A 577 -32.72 -26.89 -15.90
#